data_bc76fef87cabd68d2fc050a4f1d8076d
#
_entry.id   bc76fef87cabd68d2fc050a4f1d8076d
#
_cell.length_a   1.000
_cell.length_b   1.000
_cell.length_c   1.000
_cell.angle_alpha   90.00
_cell.angle_beta   90.00
_cell.angle_gamma   90.00
#
_symmetry.space_group_name_H-M   'P 1'
#
loop_
_entity.id
_entity.type
_entity.pdbx_description
1 polymer ?
#
loop_
_entity_poly.entity_id
_entity_poly.type
_entity_poly.pdbx_seq_one_letter_code
_entity_poly.pdbx_strand_id
1 'polypeptide(L)'
;MYKPLPDSLTISQSGINGLGLFAHKGISQGTNLGTTHLEMAMLDNKQTIYRTPLGGFINHSKTPNCTKTIVQMPNYKVWRLITLDDIKEGEELTLEYTFYKIYEKRKNNKT
;
A
#
# COMPACT_ATOMS: atom_id res chain seq x y z
N MET A 1 8.03 19.98 -6.83
CA MET A 1 9.02 19.04 -6.30
C MET A 1 8.35 17.69 -6.02
N TYR A 2 8.97 16.62 -6.47
CA TYR A 2 8.46 15.27 -6.21
C TYR A 2 8.59 14.93 -4.73
N LYS A 3 7.48 14.46 -4.13
CA LYS A 3 7.47 14.00 -2.74
C LYS A 3 7.13 12.51 -2.73
N PRO A 4 8.04 11.63 -2.31
CA PRO A 4 7.77 10.19 -2.28
C PRO A 4 6.71 9.80 -1.26
N LEU A 5 6.47 10.62 -0.24
CA LEU A 5 5.45 10.41 0.77
C LEU A 5 4.64 11.69 0.97
N PRO A 6 3.33 11.57 1.31
CA PRO A 6 2.58 12.74 1.74
C PRO A 6 3.12 13.28 3.07
N ASP A 7 2.83 14.57 3.33
CA ASP A 7 3.32 15.24 4.54
C ASP A 7 2.80 14.61 5.83
N SER A 8 1.71 13.85 5.75
CA SER A 8 1.12 13.18 6.90
C SER A 8 1.87 11.93 7.35
N LEU A 9 2.84 11.46 6.55
CA LEU A 9 3.55 10.19 6.81
C LEU A 9 5.05 10.40 6.96
N THR A 10 5.65 9.51 7.73
CA THR A 10 7.10 9.43 7.89
C THR A 10 7.51 7.96 7.94
N ILE A 11 8.79 7.71 7.66
CA ILE A 11 9.38 6.37 7.77
C ILE A 11 10.16 6.32 9.07
N SER A 12 9.94 5.27 9.84
CA SER A 12 10.60 5.09 11.13
C SER A 12 10.79 3.61 11.42
N GLN A 13 11.54 3.30 12.45
CA GLN A 13 11.75 1.93 12.88
C GLN A 13 10.42 1.33 13.37
N SER A 14 10.09 0.15 12.84
CA SER A 14 8.84 -0.54 13.13
C SER A 14 9.01 -1.57 14.23
N GLY A 15 7.98 -1.73 15.05
CA GLY A 15 7.91 -2.85 15.97
C GLY A 15 7.52 -4.17 15.30
N ILE A 16 7.07 -4.11 14.04
CA ILE A 16 6.65 -5.29 13.28
C ILE A 16 7.85 -5.87 12.51
N ASN A 17 8.46 -5.07 11.67
CA ASN A 17 9.56 -5.51 10.82
C ASN A 17 10.31 -4.29 10.25
N GLY A 18 11.61 -4.22 10.50
CA GLY A 18 12.50 -3.21 9.93
C GLY A 18 11.96 -1.78 10.03
N LEU A 19 11.83 -1.13 8.88
CA LEU A 19 11.24 0.21 8.78
C LEU A 19 9.76 0.10 8.42
N GLY A 20 8.98 1.09 8.81
CA GLY A 20 7.56 1.15 8.53
C GLY A 20 7.09 2.57 8.26
N LEU A 21 5.82 2.70 7.86
CA LEU A 21 5.17 3.98 7.67
C LEU A 21 4.44 4.37 8.95
N PHE A 22 4.66 5.58 9.40
CA PHE A 22 4.03 6.10 10.63
C PHE A 22 3.31 7.40 10.33
N ALA A 23 2.21 7.62 11.04
CA ALA A 23 1.48 8.87 10.93
C ALA A 23 2.28 9.98 11.62
N HIS A 24 2.60 11.03 10.85
CA HIS A 24 3.30 12.22 11.36
C HIS A 24 2.30 13.19 12.02
N LYS A 25 1.04 13.02 11.73
CA LYS A 25 -0.08 13.78 12.30
C LYS A 25 -1.34 12.92 12.20
N GLY A 26 -2.42 13.32 12.85
CA GLY A 26 -3.70 12.60 12.76
C GLY A 26 -4.20 12.51 11.32
N ILE A 27 -4.74 11.35 10.95
CA ILE A 27 -5.26 11.09 9.60
C ILE A 27 -6.68 10.56 9.75
N SER A 28 -7.64 11.17 9.06
CA SER A 28 -9.03 10.75 9.13
C SER A 28 -9.28 9.46 8.35
N GLN A 29 -10.24 8.67 8.80
CA GLN A 29 -10.73 7.50 8.09
C GLN A 29 -11.13 7.88 6.65
N GLY A 30 -10.82 7.00 5.70
CA GLY A 30 -11.17 7.20 4.30
C GLY A 30 -10.23 8.12 3.53
N THR A 31 -9.09 8.46 4.10
CA THR A 31 -8.11 9.34 3.43
C THR A 31 -7.34 8.55 2.38
N ASN A 32 -7.26 9.09 1.18
CA ASN A 32 -6.42 8.56 0.10
C ASN A 32 -5.00 9.10 0.29
N LEU A 33 -4.08 8.21 0.62
CA LEU A 33 -2.68 8.58 0.90
C LEU A 33 -1.79 8.55 -0.33
N GLY A 34 -2.30 8.02 -1.44
CA GLY A 34 -1.55 7.99 -2.70
C GLY A 34 -1.36 6.60 -3.26
N THR A 35 -0.49 6.49 -4.25
CA THR A 35 -0.26 5.26 -5.00
C THR A 35 0.79 4.37 -4.32
N THR A 36 0.44 3.11 -4.07
CA THR A 36 1.38 2.11 -3.55
C THR A 36 2.06 1.34 -4.67
N HIS A 37 1.30 1.03 -5.71
CA HIS A 37 1.79 0.22 -6.83
C HIS A 37 1.21 0.73 -8.13
N LEU A 38 1.96 0.51 -9.21
CA LEU A 38 1.55 0.83 -10.57
C LEU A 38 1.82 -0.39 -11.44
N GLU A 39 0.81 -0.86 -12.17
CA GLU A 39 0.96 -1.97 -13.10
C GLU A 39 0.81 -1.44 -14.52
N MET A 40 1.83 -1.66 -15.35
CA MET A 40 1.85 -1.22 -16.74
C MET A 40 2.09 -2.41 -17.67
N ALA A 41 1.41 -2.42 -18.82
CA ALA A 41 1.71 -3.35 -19.89
C ALA A 41 2.96 -2.87 -20.65
N MET A 42 3.93 -3.76 -20.82
CA MET A 42 5.14 -3.46 -21.60
C MET A 42 4.92 -3.79 -23.07
N LEU A 43 5.82 -3.31 -23.93
CA LEU A 43 5.74 -3.50 -25.38
C LEU A 43 5.74 -4.98 -25.80
N ASP A 44 6.28 -5.85 -24.95
CA ASP A 44 6.33 -7.30 -25.21
C ASP A 44 5.15 -8.05 -24.59
N ASN A 45 4.06 -7.34 -24.26
CA ASN A 45 2.87 -7.86 -23.59
C ASN A 45 3.10 -8.40 -22.18
N LYS A 46 4.27 -8.15 -21.61
CA LYS A 46 4.52 -8.46 -20.21
C LYS A 46 4.00 -7.31 -19.33
N GLN A 47 3.38 -7.69 -18.24
CA GLN A 47 2.94 -6.71 -17.26
C GLN A 47 4.01 -6.57 -16.17
N THR A 48 4.32 -5.34 -15.83
CA THR A 48 5.31 -5.03 -14.80
C THR A 48 4.65 -4.22 -13.71
N ILE A 49 4.87 -4.65 -12.47
CA ILE A 49 4.36 -3.93 -11.30
C ILE A 49 5.51 -3.16 -10.68
N TYR A 50 5.32 -1.87 -10.53
CA TYR A 50 6.26 -0.97 -9.86
C TYR A 50 5.72 -0.63 -8.48
N ARG A 51 6.61 -0.60 -7.50
CA ARG A 51 6.27 -0.27 -6.12
C ARG A 51 6.83 1.12 -5.79
N THR A 52 5.98 1.96 -5.21
CA THR A 52 6.41 3.28 -4.71
C THR A 52 6.97 3.14 -3.30
N PRO A 53 7.64 4.17 -2.76
CA PRO A 53 8.03 4.16 -1.35
C PRO A 53 6.86 3.91 -0.40
N LEU A 54 5.67 4.43 -0.72
CA LEU A 54 4.47 4.20 0.06
C LEU A 54 4.13 2.70 0.14
N GLY A 55 4.24 1.99 -0.98
CA GLY A 55 4.03 0.55 -1.01
C GLY A 55 5.21 -0.26 -0.52
N GLY A 56 6.42 0.31 -0.56
CA GLY A 56 7.64 -0.38 -0.18
C GLY A 56 7.89 -0.44 1.32
N PHE A 57 7.38 0.52 2.07
CA PHE A 57 7.64 0.62 3.50
C PHE A 57 6.44 0.26 4.38
N ILE A 58 5.27 0.00 3.79
CA ILE A 58 4.11 -0.38 4.60
C ILE A 58 4.21 -1.85 5.02
N ASN A 59 4.04 -2.11 6.30
CA ASN A 59 4.13 -3.46 6.85
C ASN A 59 2.78 -4.18 6.82
N HIS A 60 2.85 -5.50 6.84
CA HIS A 60 1.68 -6.37 6.84
C HIS A 60 1.12 -6.53 8.25
N SER A 61 -0.21 -6.56 8.35
CA SER A 61 -0.92 -6.93 9.58
C SER A 61 -2.21 -7.65 9.23
N LYS A 62 -2.62 -8.58 10.08
CA LYS A 62 -3.93 -9.23 9.95
C LYS A 62 -5.05 -8.35 10.48
N THR A 63 -4.71 -7.30 11.22
CA THR A 63 -5.65 -6.29 11.72
C THR A 63 -5.22 -4.93 11.20
N PRO A 64 -5.28 -4.72 9.86
CA PRO A 64 -4.72 -3.51 9.26
C PRO A 64 -5.59 -2.29 9.52
N ASN A 65 -4.96 -1.12 9.50
CA ASN A 65 -5.68 0.15 9.55
C ASN A 65 -5.78 0.84 8.19
N CYS A 66 -5.27 0.20 7.15
CA CYS A 66 -5.36 0.69 5.76
C CYS A 66 -5.76 -0.44 4.82
N THR A 67 -6.27 -0.05 3.65
CA THR A 67 -6.58 -0.97 2.57
C THR A 67 -6.10 -0.38 1.25
N LYS A 68 -6.02 -1.21 0.22
CA LYS A 68 -5.72 -0.76 -1.14
C LYS A 68 -6.95 -0.84 -2.01
N THR A 69 -7.15 0.18 -2.84
CA THR A 69 -8.17 0.16 -3.87
C THR A 69 -7.51 0.24 -5.24
N ILE A 70 -8.08 -0.48 -6.20
CA ILE A 70 -7.56 -0.52 -7.57
C ILE A 70 -8.30 0.54 -8.39
N VAL A 71 -7.52 1.36 -9.11
CA VAL A 71 -8.08 2.31 -10.08
C VAL A 71 -7.59 1.90 -11.45
N GLN A 72 -8.53 1.48 -12.31
CA GLN A 72 -8.22 1.09 -13.68
C GLN A 72 -8.14 2.33 -14.56
N MET A 73 -6.98 2.55 -15.16
CA MET A 73 -6.74 3.61 -16.12
C MET A 73 -6.71 3.01 -17.53
N PRO A 74 -6.78 3.82 -18.60
CA PRO A 74 -6.82 3.28 -19.97
C PRO A 74 -5.67 2.33 -20.30
N ASN A 75 -4.45 2.64 -19.84
CA ASN A 75 -3.26 1.86 -20.20
C ASN A 75 -2.52 1.27 -19.02
N TYR A 76 -3.05 1.43 -17.80
CA TYR A 76 -2.38 0.96 -16.59
C TYR A 76 -3.36 0.86 -15.45
N LYS A 77 -2.94 0.21 -14.37
CA LYS A 77 -3.68 0.16 -13.10
C LYS A 77 -2.84 0.80 -12.01
N VAL A 78 -3.50 1.46 -11.06
CA VAL A 78 -2.83 1.94 -9.85
C VAL A 78 -3.54 1.39 -8.63
N TRP A 79 -2.78 1.16 -7.56
CA TRP A 79 -3.33 0.82 -6.25
C TRP A 79 -3.14 2.02 -5.35
N ARG A 80 -4.25 2.49 -4.76
CA ARG A 80 -4.26 3.63 -3.83
C ARG A 80 -4.38 3.12 -2.42
N LEU A 81 -3.64 3.73 -1.51
CA LEU A 81 -3.70 3.42 -0.09
C LEU A 81 -4.76 4.28 0.58
N ILE A 82 -5.74 3.63 1.21
CA ILE A 82 -6.86 4.31 1.86
C ILE A 82 -6.90 3.90 3.32
N THR A 83 -7.08 4.86 4.22
CA THR A 83 -7.21 4.55 5.65
C THR A 83 -8.58 3.93 5.95
N LEU A 84 -8.59 2.85 6.74
CA LEU A 84 -9.81 2.18 7.20
C LEU A 84 -10.36 2.83 8.46
N ASP A 85 -9.49 3.40 9.28
CA ASP A 85 -9.82 3.99 10.56
C ASP A 85 -9.18 5.36 10.68
N ASP A 86 -9.60 6.14 11.69
CA ASP A 86 -8.85 7.31 12.09
C ASP A 86 -7.51 6.86 12.64
N ILE A 87 -6.44 7.47 12.19
CA ILE A 87 -5.07 7.11 12.60
C ILE A 87 -4.50 8.26 13.41
N LYS A 88 -3.98 7.94 14.58
CA LYS A 88 -3.39 8.94 15.48
C LYS A 88 -1.94 9.19 15.14
N GLU A 89 -1.46 10.40 15.44
CA GLU A 89 -0.03 10.71 15.33
C GLU A 89 0.78 9.64 16.05
N GLY A 90 1.82 9.14 15.38
CA GLY A 90 2.71 8.12 15.91
C GLY A 90 2.27 6.68 15.67
N GLU A 91 1.05 6.46 15.18
CA GLU A 91 0.62 5.09 14.87
C GLU A 91 1.28 4.60 13.57
N GLU A 92 1.62 3.32 13.55
CA GLU A 92 2.11 2.69 12.33
C GLU A 92 0.93 2.35 11.42
N LEU A 93 1.08 2.65 10.11
CA LEU A 93 0.12 2.25 9.09
C LEU A 93 0.44 0.84 8.65
N THR A 94 -0.60 0.01 8.57
CA THR A 94 -0.46 -1.39 8.19
C THR A 94 -1.48 -1.76 7.13
N LEU A 95 -1.15 -2.79 6.37
CA LEU A 95 -1.92 -3.24 5.24
C LEU A 95 -1.93 -4.76 5.24
N GLU A 96 -3.05 -5.37 4.89
CA GLU A 96 -3.04 -6.80 4.62
C GLU A 96 -2.58 -7.01 3.18
N TYR A 97 -1.55 -7.82 2.98
CA TYR A 97 -0.94 -8.00 1.66
C TYR A 97 -1.90 -8.75 0.73
N THR A 98 -2.67 -8.01 -0.05
CA THR A 98 -3.69 -8.55 -0.94
C THR A 98 -3.10 -9.45 -2.02
N PHE A 99 -1.96 -9.09 -2.58
CA PHE A 99 -1.29 -9.90 -3.60
C PHE A 99 -0.92 -11.28 -3.07
N TYR A 100 -0.41 -11.32 -1.87
CA TYR A 100 -0.04 -12.58 -1.21
C TYR A 100 -1.26 -13.48 -1.02
N LYS A 101 -2.38 -12.90 -0.56
CA LYS A 101 -3.63 -13.65 -0.38
C LYS A 101 -4.18 -14.20 -1.68
N ILE A 102 -4.18 -13.40 -2.73
CA ILE A 102 -4.66 -13.83 -4.05
C ILE A 102 -3.81 -14.98 -4.57
N TYR A 103 -2.50 -14.88 -4.43
CA TYR A 103 -1.59 -15.94 -4.84
C TYR A 103 -1.84 -17.24 -4.07
N GLU A 104 -2.00 -17.17 -2.77
CA GLU A 104 -2.28 -18.35 -1.94
C GLU A 104 -3.61 -18.99 -2.29
N LYS A 105 -4.66 -18.20 -2.51
CA LYS A 105 -5.96 -18.72 -2.92
C LYS A 105 -5.87 -19.46 -4.23
N ARG A 106 -5.18 -18.93 -5.22
CA ARG A 106 -4.97 -19.60 -6.51
C ARG A 106 -4.23 -20.90 -6.35
N LYS A 107 -3.21 -20.90 -5.50
CA LYS A 107 -2.43 -22.10 -5.22
C LYS A 107 -3.27 -23.18 -4.56
N ASN A 108 -4.13 -22.81 -3.61
CA ASN A 108 -5.00 -23.75 -2.91
C ASN A 108 -6.12 -24.29 -3.80
N ASN A 109 -6.58 -23.49 -4.76
CA ASN A 109 -7.67 -23.88 -5.65
C ASN A 109 -7.22 -24.77 -6.81
N LYS A 110 -5.94 -25.05 -6.92
CA LYS A 110 -5.40 -25.94 -7.97
C LYS A 110 -5.33 -27.40 -7.58
N THR A 111 -5.81 -27.72 -6.43
CA THR A 111 -5.85 -29.13 -5.99
C THR A 111 -7.03 -29.87 -6.58
#